data_b1d32f28219770fa139febd536643401
#
_entry.id   b1d32f28219770fa139febd536643401
#
_cell.length_a   1.000
_cell.length_b   1.000
_cell.length_c   1.000
_cell.angle_alpha   90.00
_cell.angle_beta   90.00
_cell.angle_gamma   90.00
#
_symmetry.space_group_name_H-M   'P 1'
#
loop_
_entity.id
_entity.type
_entity.pdbx_description
1 polymer ?
#
loop_
_entity_poly.entity_id
_entity_poly.type
_entity_poly.pdbx_seq_one_letter_code
_entity_poly.pdbx_strand_id
1 'polypeptide(L)'
;ADLAATILTKHAQESMIALVKYCHDQLRETRGVVMSLAVINAVEGDLTWMGVGNVEGVVVRAALSANPRQESLLLRSGVLGHQIPLLCASIIPIMRGDTLILVTDGVHNNFSDGVSVSDRPQLIADRILAKFSKGSDDALVLVARYLN
;
A
#
# COMPACT_ATOMS: atom_id res chain seq x y z
N ALA A 1 8.61 -0.87 13.31
CA ALA A 1 7.69 0.02 12.60
C ALA A 1 8.08 1.48 12.79
N ASP A 2 8.22 2.00 14.02
CA ASP A 2 8.44 3.43 14.34
C ASP A 2 9.70 4.01 13.70
N LEU A 3 10.82 3.26 13.71
CA LEU A 3 12.05 3.69 13.04
C LEU A 3 11.83 3.88 11.54
N ALA A 4 11.14 2.95 10.88
CA ALA A 4 10.84 3.07 9.45
C ALA A 4 9.96 4.30 9.16
N ALA A 5 8.90 4.53 9.96
CA ALA A 5 8.05 5.70 9.83
C ALA A 5 8.83 7.02 10.02
N THR A 6 9.75 7.07 11.00
CA THR A 6 10.62 8.22 11.24
C THR A 6 11.54 8.50 10.03
N ILE A 7 12.10 7.45 9.44
CA ILE A 7 12.96 7.57 8.25
C ILE A 7 12.16 8.13 7.07
N LEU A 8 10.98 7.57 6.79
CA LEU A 8 10.11 8.02 5.70
C LEU A 8 9.73 9.49 5.84
N THR A 9 9.40 9.92 7.06
CA THR A 9 9.05 11.34 7.33
C THR A 9 10.23 12.28 7.08
N LYS A 10 11.45 11.89 7.49
CA LYS A 10 12.66 12.72 7.32
C LYS A 10 13.12 12.83 5.89
N HIS A 11 12.86 11.82 5.07
CA HIS A 11 13.37 11.69 3.71
C HIS A 11 12.25 11.72 2.65
N ALA A 12 11.09 12.30 2.97
CA ALA A 12 9.90 12.30 2.11
C ALA A 12 10.10 12.91 0.71
N GLN A 13 11.19 13.65 0.48
CA GLN A 13 11.52 14.25 -0.83
C GLN A 13 12.37 13.33 -1.72
N GLU A 14 12.84 12.22 -1.19
CA GLU A 14 13.63 11.26 -1.94
C GLU A 14 12.76 10.39 -2.86
N SER A 15 13.37 9.80 -3.90
CA SER A 15 12.66 8.83 -4.72
C SER A 15 12.25 7.61 -3.89
N MET A 16 11.14 6.96 -4.24
CA MET A 16 10.63 5.78 -3.53
C MET A 16 11.69 4.67 -3.39
N ILE A 17 12.48 4.42 -4.44
CA ILE A 17 13.54 3.42 -4.41
C ILE A 17 14.66 3.83 -3.43
N ALA A 18 15.03 5.11 -3.41
CA ALA A 18 16.02 5.62 -2.47
C ALA A 18 15.54 5.50 -1.02
N LEU A 19 14.28 5.85 -0.75
CA LEU A 19 13.65 5.68 0.57
C LEU A 19 13.71 4.24 1.07
N VAL A 20 13.34 3.28 0.23
CA VAL A 20 13.34 1.86 0.60
C VAL A 20 14.75 1.34 0.85
N LYS A 21 15.73 1.73 0.02
CA LYS A 21 17.15 1.39 0.25
C LYS A 21 17.67 1.98 1.56
N TYR A 22 17.35 3.24 1.82
CA TYR A 22 17.75 3.90 3.06
C TYR A 22 17.11 3.22 4.29
N CYS A 23 15.83 2.90 4.22
CA CYS A 23 15.16 2.10 5.27
C CYS A 23 15.85 0.75 5.46
N HIS A 24 16.18 0.04 4.38
CA HIS A 24 16.89 -1.24 4.45
C HIS A 24 18.21 -1.12 5.23
N ASP A 25 19.03 -0.13 4.89
CA ASP A 25 20.34 0.05 5.52
C ASP A 25 20.20 0.39 7.01
N GLN A 26 19.26 1.25 7.38
CA GLN A 26 19.05 1.65 8.78
C GLN A 26 18.40 0.55 9.64
N LEU A 27 17.76 -0.45 9.02
CA LEU A 27 17.06 -1.53 9.72
C LEU A 27 17.91 -2.80 9.90
N ARG A 28 19.17 -2.82 9.42
CA ARG A 28 20.04 -4.03 9.41
C ARG A 28 20.26 -4.66 10.79
N GLU A 29 20.28 -3.86 11.85
CA GLU A 29 20.46 -4.34 13.24
C GLU A 29 19.12 -4.57 13.96
N THR A 30 18.02 -4.64 13.22
CA THR A 30 16.68 -4.91 13.75
C THR A 30 16.15 -6.23 13.20
N ARG A 31 14.96 -6.64 13.64
CA ARG A 31 14.26 -7.79 13.03
C ARG A 31 13.70 -7.50 11.64
N GLY A 32 13.99 -6.32 11.09
CA GLY A 32 13.50 -5.90 9.78
C GLY A 32 12.02 -5.51 9.75
N VAL A 33 11.54 -5.18 8.56
CA VAL A 33 10.13 -4.81 8.32
C VAL A 33 9.71 -5.18 6.91
N VAL A 34 8.46 -5.58 6.73
CA VAL A 34 7.78 -5.61 5.44
C VAL A 34 7.08 -4.26 5.23
N MET A 35 7.04 -3.77 3.98
CA MET A 35 6.56 -2.43 3.72
C MET A 35 5.97 -2.30 2.31
N SER A 36 4.80 -1.69 2.21
CA SER A 36 4.28 -1.16 0.95
C SER A 36 4.15 0.36 1.04
N LEU A 37 4.63 1.03 0.01
CA LEU A 37 4.60 2.49 -0.12
C LEU A 37 3.75 2.89 -1.32
N ALA A 38 3.04 4.00 -1.17
CA ALA A 38 2.29 4.66 -2.22
C ALA A 38 2.50 6.17 -2.13
N VAL A 39 2.86 6.79 -3.24
CA VAL A 39 3.04 8.24 -3.36
C VAL A 39 2.13 8.75 -4.48
N ILE A 40 1.27 9.70 -4.15
CA ILE A 40 0.37 10.34 -5.13
C ILE A 40 0.99 11.67 -5.54
N ASN A 41 1.22 11.82 -6.86
CA ASN A 41 1.57 13.09 -7.47
C ASN A 41 0.28 13.76 -7.99
N ALA A 42 -0.21 14.73 -7.23
CA ALA A 42 -1.47 15.42 -7.56
C ALA A 42 -1.33 16.35 -8.79
N VAL A 43 -0.12 16.73 -9.18
CA VAL A 43 0.13 17.58 -10.35
C VAL A 43 0.05 16.76 -11.63
N GLU A 44 0.72 15.61 -11.65
CA GLU A 44 0.75 14.70 -12.81
C GLU A 44 -0.47 13.76 -12.84
N GLY A 45 -1.18 13.61 -11.73
CA GLY A 45 -2.32 12.68 -11.64
C GLY A 45 -1.90 11.21 -11.68
N ASP A 46 -0.80 10.87 -11.02
CA ASP A 46 -0.31 9.51 -10.94
C ASP A 46 -0.12 9.02 -9.50
N LEU A 47 -0.12 7.71 -9.36
CA LEU A 47 0.22 6.98 -8.15
C LEU A 47 1.45 6.12 -8.44
N THR A 48 2.55 6.40 -7.76
CA THR A 48 3.72 5.52 -7.73
C THR A 48 3.63 4.62 -6.51
N TRP A 49 3.72 3.31 -6.70
CA TRP A 49 3.67 2.37 -5.58
C TRP A 49 4.67 1.22 -5.71
N MET A 50 5.05 0.64 -4.57
CA MET A 50 5.99 -0.48 -4.46
C MET A 50 5.76 -1.23 -3.16
N GLY A 51 5.90 -2.56 -3.18
CA GLY A 51 5.81 -3.39 -1.98
C GLY A 51 6.97 -4.38 -1.85
N VAL A 52 7.49 -4.50 -0.64
CA VAL A 52 8.46 -5.52 -0.21
C VAL A 52 7.86 -6.28 0.96
N GLY A 53 7.61 -7.57 0.76
CA GLY A 53 6.98 -8.44 1.74
C GLY A 53 5.54 -8.78 1.38
N ASN A 54 4.63 -8.72 2.35
CA ASN A 54 3.27 -9.25 2.29
C ASN A 54 2.16 -8.23 2.64
N VAL A 55 2.45 -6.94 2.57
CA VAL A 55 1.44 -5.88 2.70
C VAL A 55 0.81 -5.66 1.33
N GLU A 56 -0.39 -6.20 1.13
CA GLU A 56 -1.10 -6.13 -0.16
C GLU A 56 -1.68 -4.74 -0.42
N GLY A 57 -1.76 -4.37 -1.70
CA GLY A 57 -2.33 -3.11 -2.14
C GLY A 57 -3.22 -3.27 -3.36
N VAL A 58 -4.35 -2.55 -3.38
CA VAL A 58 -5.28 -2.50 -4.51
C VAL A 58 -5.76 -1.07 -4.71
N VAL A 59 -5.81 -0.62 -5.96
CA VAL A 59 -6.57 0.57 -6.36
C VAL A 59 -7.89 0.14 -6.98
N VAL A 60 -9.00 0.58 -6.37
CA VAL A 60 -10.36 0.38 -6.90
C VAL A 60 -10.76 1.64 -7.64
N ARG A 61 -11.08 1.49 -8.94
CA ARG A 61 -11.43 2.60 -9.82
C ARG A 61 -12.83 3.13 -9.55
N ALA A 62 -12.97 4.47 -9.49
CA ALA A 62 -14.26 5.12 -9.32
C ALA A 62 -15.13 4.99 -10.59
N ALA A 63 -14.52 5.12 -11.77
CA ALA A 63 -15.22 5.01 -13.04
C ALA A 63 -15.73 3.58 -13.28
N LEU A 64 -17.04 3.43 -13.47
CA LEU A 64 -17.68 2.12 -13.74
C LEU A 64 -17.20 1.50 -15.06
N SER A 65 -16.78 2.33 -16.02
CA SER A 65 -16.24 1.93 -17.31
C SER A 65 -14.76 1.58 -17.28
N ALA A 66 -14.07 1.74 -16.15
CA ALA A 66 -12.65 1.44 -16.05
C ALA A 66 -12.36 -0.05 -16.30
N ASN A 67 -11.33 -0.32 -17.07
CA ASN A 67 -10.85 -1.67 -17.35
C ASN A 67 -9.31 -1.69 -17.29
N PRO A 68 -8.71 -2.32 -16.28
CA PRO A 68 -9.38 -3.08 -15.21
C PRO A 68 -10.08 -2.17 -14.17
N ARG A 69 -11.08 -2.72 -13.48
CA ARG A 69 -11.78 -2.07 -12.37
C ARG A 69 -10.93 -1.99 -11.09
N GLN A 70 -9.96 -2.86 -10.97
CA GLN A 70 -9.03 -2.93 -9.86
C GLN A 70 -7.62 -3.20 -10.38
N GLU A 71 -6.66 -2.54 -9.78
CA GLU A 71 -5.25 -2.78 -10.03
C GLU A 71 -4.57 -3.20 -8.73
N SER A 72 -3.83 -4.31 -8.79
CA SER A 72 -3.15 -4.86 -7.62
C SER A 72 -1.68 -4.48 -7.61
N LEU A 73 -1.15 -4.15 -6.43
CA LEU A 73 0.27 -3.92 -6.20
C LEU A 73 1.05 -5.22 -6.42
N LEU A 74 2.07 -5.17 -7.27
CA LEU A 74 2.98 -6.28 -7.44
C LEU A 74 3.94 -6.35 -6.24
N LEU A 75 3.72 -7.33 -5.38
CA LEU A 75 4.58 -7.58 -4.23
C LEU A 75 5.85 -8.34 -4.61
N ARG A 76 6.95 -8.01 -3.96
CA ARG A 76 8.21 -8.74 -4.04
C ARG A 76 8.56 -9.31 -2.68
N SER A 77 8.81 -10.60 -2.61
CA SER A 77 9.23 -11.25 -1.36
C SER A 77 10.53 -10.65 -0.83
N GLY A 78 10.57 -10.35 0.46
CA GLY A 78 11.73 -9.77 1.11
C GLY A 78 11.39 -9.17 2.46
N VAL A 79 12.43 -8.77 3.18
CA VAL A 79 12.33 -8.08 4.48
C VAL A 79 13.39 -6.99 4.51
N LEU A 80 12.96 -5.74 4.65
CA LEU A 80 13.89 -4.61 4.77
C LEU A 80 14.72 -4.75 6.07
N GLY A 81 16.01 -4.54 5.96
CA GLY A 81 16.96 -4.81 7.02
C GLY A 81 17.70 -6.14 6.87
N HIS A 82 17.14 -7.12 6.15
CA HIS A 82 17.77 -8.43 5.92
C HIS A 82 18.04 -8.69 4.44
N GLN A 83 17.01 -9.02 3.69
CA GLN A 83 17.10 -9.32 2.27
C GLN A 83 16.08 -8.51 1.49
N ILE A 84 16.55 -7.71 0.53
CA ILE A 84 15.68 -7.00 -0.38
C ILE A 84 15.73 -7.62 -1.78
N PRO A 85 14.57 -7.69 -2.47
CA PRO A 85 14.50 -8.09 -3.86
C PRO A 85 15.04 -6.99 -4.79
N LEU A 86 15.08 -7.27 -6.09
CA LEU A 86 15.16 -6.19 -7.08
C LEU A 86 13.96 -5.26 -6.90
N LEU A 87 14.22 -4.02 -6.48
CA LEU A 87 13.20 -3.01 -6.23
C LEU A 87 12.60 -2.54 -7.57
N CYS A 88 11.29 -2.57 -7.66
CA CYS A 88 10.53 -2.14 -8.83
C CYS A 88 9.31 -1.35 -8.37
N ALA A 89 9.25 -0.07 -8.72
CA ALA A 89 8.08 0.76 -8.52
C ALA A 89 7.21 0.73 -9.78
N SER A 90 5.90 0.67 -9.60
CA SER A 90 4.93 0.82 -10.67
C SER A 90 4.30 2.20 -10.60
N ILE A 91 4.06 2.81 -11.76
CA ILE A 91 3.37 4.10 -11.88
C ILE A 91 2.07 3.84 -12.61
N ILE A 92 0.96 4.25 -12.02
CA ILE A 92 -0.37 4.11 -12.61
C ILE A 92 -1.10 5.46 -12.53
N PRO A 93 -1.96 5.80 -13.50
CA PRO A 93 -2.79 6.99 -13.39
C PRO A 93 -3.74 6.86 -12.20
N ILE A 94 -4.03 7.97 -11.52
CA ILE A 94 -5.04 8.03 -10.47
C ILE A 94 -6.04 9.12 -10.80
N MET A 95 -7.32 8.79 -10.67
CA MET A 95 -8.44 9.68 -10.99
C MET A 95 -9.24 10.01 -9.75
N ARG A 96 -9.92 11.16 -9.78
CA ARG A 96 -10.80 11.57 -8.68
C ARG A 96 -11.82 10.47 -8.34
N GLY A 97 -11.87 10.11 -7.05
CA GLY A 97 -12.73 9.07 -6.52
C GLY A 97 -12.08 7.68 -6.46
N ASP A 98 -10.95 7.47 -7.14
CA ASP A 98 -10.18 6.22 -7.02
C ASP A 98 -9.79 6.00 -5.56
N THR A 99 -9.83 4.75 -5.14
CA THR A 99 -9.63 4.38 -3.74
C THR A 99 -8.49 3.37 -3.63
N LEU A 100 -7.40 3.79 -2.96
CA LEU A 100 -6.29 2.92 -2.57
C LEU A 100 -6.64 2.19 -1.28
N ILE A 101 -6.38 0.89 -1.24
CA ILE A 101 -6.54 0.04 -0.07
C ILE A 101 -5.22 -0.70 0.14
N LEU A 102 -4.65 -0.60 1.35
CA LEU A 102 -3.49 -1.40 1.78
C LEU A 102 -3.91 -2.26 2.96
N VAL A 103 -3.51 -3.52 2.97
CA VAL A 103 -3.82 -4.47 4.05
C VAL A 103 -2.61 -5.29 4.44
N THR A 104 -2.49 -5.59 5.75
CA THR A 104 -1.49 -6.54 6.24
C THR A 104 -1.96 -7.98 6.03
N ASP A 105 -1.05 -8.94 6.19
CA ASP A 105 -1.30 -10.36 6.00
C ASP A 105 -2.28 -11.00 7.00
N GLY A 106 -2.68 -10.29 8.05
CA GLY A 106 -3.83 -10.66 8.91
C GLY A 106 -5.20 -10.55 8.24
N VAL A 107 -5.25 -10.07 6.98
CA VAL A 107 -6.47 -9.96 6.15
C VAL A 107 -6.42 -10.98 5.01
N HIS A 108 -7.57 -11.58 4.64
CA HIS A 108 -7.68 -12.51 3.52
C HIS A 108 -7.53 -11.79 2.17
N ASN A 109 -6.93 -12.46 1.16
CA ASN A 109 -6.56 -11.89 -0.15
C ASN A 109 -7.75 -11.39 -0.99
N ASN A 110 -8.97 -11.83 -0.71
CA ASN A 110 -10.18 -11.39 -1.40
C ASN A 110 -10.85 -10.17 -0.74
N PHE A 111 -10.12 -9.40 0.03
CA PHE A 111 -10.63 -8.25 0.79
C PHE A 111 -11.24 -7.14 -0.07
N SER A 112 -10.86 -7.05 -1.35
CA SER A 112 -11.41 -6.04 -2.28
C SER A 112 -12.73 -6.45 -2.92
N ASP A 113 -13.19 -7.71 -2.71
CA ASP A 113 -14.43 -8.19 -3.28
C ASP A 113 -15.65 -7.44 -2.69
N GLY A 114 -16.40 -6.81 -3.58
CA GLY A 114 -17.60 -6.07 -3.19
C GLY A 114 -17.34 -4.69 -2.56
N VAL A 115 -16.11 -4.17 -2.66
CA VAL A 115 -15.83 -2.79 -2.24
C VAL A 115 -16.62 -1.82 -3.12
N SER A 116 -17.39 -0.95 -2.48
CA SER A 116 -18.09 0.16 -3.13
C SER A 116 -17.32 1.47 -2.91
N VAL A 117 -16.84 2.07 -4.00
CA VAL A 117 -16.16 3.37 -3.95
C VAL A 117 -17.09 4.53 -3.58
N SER A 118 -18.41 4.34 -3.50
CA SER A 118 -19.34 5.34 -2.98
C SER A 118 -19.36 5.39 -1.45
N ASP A 119 -18.93 4.33 -0.78
CA ASP A 119 -18.88 4.29 0.68
C ASP A 119 -17.72 5.17 1.20
N ARG A 120 -17.85 5.68 2.42
CA ARG A 120 -16.78 6.43 3.08
C ARG A 120 -15.56 5.53 3.32
N PRO A 121 -14.31 6.03 3.17
CA PRO A 121 -13.11 5.22 3.38
C PRO A 121 -13.08 4.46 4.71
N GLN A 122 -13.49 5.10 5.81
CA GLN A 122 -13.56 4.43 7.12
C GLN A 122 -14.53 3.24 7.12
N LEU A 123 -15.70 3.40 6.50
CA LEU A 123 -16.68 2.31 6.41
C LEU A 123 -16.17 1.12 5.59
N ILE A 124 -15.39 1.41 4.53
CA ILE A 124 -14.74 0.36 3.74
C ILE A 124 -13.73 -0.39 4.62
N ALA A 125 -12.86 0.33 5.36
CA ALA A 125 -11.88 -0.27 6.26
C ALA A 125 -12.54 -1.14 7.33
N ASP A 126 -13.58 -0.65 7.99
CA ASP A 126 -14.31 -1.36 9.03
C ASP A 126 -14.95 -2.66 8.50
N ARG A 127 -15.55 -2.60 7.31
CA ARG A 127 -16.14 -3.78 6.66
C ARG A 127 -15.09 -4.81 6.26
N ILE A 128 -13.95 -4.38 5.74
CA ILE A 128 -12.85 -5.28 5.39
C ILE A 128 -12.35 -5.99 6.65
N LEU A 129 -12.08 -5.27 7.73
CA LEU A 129 -11.66 -5.87 9.00
C LEU A 129 -12.70 -6.85 9.55
N ALA A 130 -13.98 -6.45 9.56
CA ALA A 130 -15.05 -7.29 10.09
C ALA A 130 -15.25 -8.60 9.30
N LYS A 131 -15.08 -8.56 7.96
CA LYS A 131 -15.40 -9.68 7.09
C LYS A 131 -14.20 -10.54 6.72
N PHE A 132 -13.03 -9.94 6.61
CA PHE A 132 -11.84 -10.58 6.04
C PHE A 132 -10.67 -10.71 7.00
N SER A 133 -10.76 -10.26 8.26
CA SER A 133 -9.73 -10.55 9.26
C SER A 133 -9.63 -12.05 9.50
N LYS A 134 -8.40 -12.56 9.55
CA LYS A 134 -8.12 -13.98 9.82
C LYS A 134 -8.32 -14.36 11.29
N GLY A 135 -8.27 -13.36 12.19
CA GLY A 135 -8.40 -13.56 13.64
C GLY A 135 -7.24 -14.31 14.31
N SER A 136 -6.28 -14.78 13.53
CA SER A 136 -5.07 -15.49 13.99
C SER A 136 -3.83 -14.60 14.04
N ASP A 137 -3.90 -13.40 13.51
CA ASP A 137 -2.80 -12.45 13.41
C ASP A 137 -3.31 -11.00 13.47
N ASP A 138 -2.41 -10.07 13.74
CA ASP A 138 -2.72 -8.63 13.74
C ASP A 138 -3.13 -8.19 12.33
N ALA A 139 -4.27 -7.53 12.23
CA ALA A 139 -4.82 -7.05 10.96
C ALA A 139 -4.91 -5.52 10.94
N LEU A 140 -4.37 -4.91 9.88
CA LEU A 140 -4.50 -3.48 9.63
C LEU A 140 -5.03 -3.25 8.22
N VAL A 141 -5.94 -2.30 8.09
CA VAL A 141 -6.49 -1.85 6.81
C VAL A 141 -6.36 -0.33 6.72
N LEU A 142 -5.70 0.15 5.69
CA LEU A 142 -5.65 1.57 5.34
C LEU A 142 -6.46 1.78 4.06
N VAL A 143 -7.37 2.76 4.08
CA VAL A 143 -8.15 3.16 2.91
C VAL A 143 -7.98 4.65 2.67
N ALA A 144 -7.50 5.02 1.49
CA ALA A 144 -7.33 6.39 1.06
C ALA A 144 -8.08 6.66 -0.25
N ARG A 145 -8.86 7.74 -0.31
CA ARG A 145 -9.56 8.17 -1.54
C ARG A 145 -8.92 9.42 -2.09
N TYR A 146 -8.62 9.39 -3.39
CA TYR A 146 -8.11 10.55 -4.11
C TYR A 146 -9.27 11.50 -4.45
N LEU A 147 -9.15 12.78 -4.04
CA LEU A 147 -10.24 13.77 -4.15
C LEU A 147 -9.89 14.99 -5.02
N ASN A 148 -8.66 15.08 -5.53
CA ASN A 148 -8.27 16.18 -6.42
C ASN A 148 -8.73 15.96 -7.86
#